data_3b82f8ddf4f198e61e204322e0dc7005
#
_entry.id   3b82f8ddf4f198e61e204322e0dc7005
#
_cell.length_a   1.000
_cell.length_b   1.000
_cell.length_c   1.000
_cell.angle_alpha   90.00
_cell.angle_beta   90.00
_cell.angle_gamma   90.00
#
_symmetry.space_group_name_H-M   'P 1'
#
loop_
_entity.id
_entity.type
_entity.pdbx_description
1 polymer ?
#
loop_
_entity_poly.entity_id
_entity_poly.type
_entity_poly.pdbx_seq_one_letter_code
_entity_poly.pdbx_strand_id
1 'polypeptide(L)'
;MSAGGGTKAIVAALVANAGIAAAKFVGFLITGSSSMLAEAVHSVADTSNQGLLLLGQKTAQRKATRLHPFGYGRDRYFWSFVVALLLFSLGSVFALYEGIHKLQHPEGLSNPIVAVGILVVAIGLETYSFVTAISESKKIKGDVSWWGFIRQSRVPELPVVLLEDAGALLGLVLALLGVGLTTLTGDPVFDALGTVAIGLLLGVIAIILIIEMKSLLIGEGASDADLDLICDELAAGKVQRVIHIKTQYLGPEELLVAAKIALEPQLPLDEVAQAINDAEMRVRNKVPHARLIYLEPDLDRTTVTSG
;
A
#
# COMPACT_ATOMS: atom_id res chain seq x y z
N MET A 1 -3.92 16.53 -0.87
CA MET A 1 -5.01 15.52 -1.01
C MET A 1 -5.13 14.79 0.30
N SER A 2 -6.32 14.64 0.86
CA SER A 2 -6.51 14.29 2.25
C SER A 2 -6.16 12.82 2.56
N ALA A 3 -5.47 12.58 3.69
CA ALA A 3 -5.28 11.28 4.34
C ALA A 3 -6.58 10.47 4.55
N GLY A 4 -7.74 11.08 4.30
CA GLY A 4 -9.06 10.48 4.53
C GLY A 4 -9.44 9.32 3.62
N GLY A 5 -8.89 9.23 2.40
CA GLY A 5 -9.25 8.16 1.46
C GLY A 5 -8.70 6.80 1.88
N GLY A 6 -7.44 6.75 2.27
CA GLY A 6 -6.82 5.53 2.79
C GLY A 6 -7.51 5.02 4.06
N THR A 7 -7.85 5.90 4.99
CA THR A 7 -8.53 5.53 6.24
C THR A 7 -9.90 4.91 6.00
N LYS A 8 -10.69 5.43 5.05
CA LYS A 8 -12.01 4.85 4.71
C LYS A 8 -11.88 3.44 4.14
N ALA A 9 -10.93 3.21 3.24
CA ALA A 9 -10.68 1.89 2.67
C ALA A 9 -10.28 0.89 3.78
N ILE A 10 -9.34 1.27 4.65
CA ILE A 10 -8.92 0.43 5.78
C ILE A 10 -10.09 0.12 6.73
N VAL A 11 -10.91 1.11 7.07
CA VAL A 11 -12.06 0.90 7.98
C VAL A 11 -13.12 0.01 7.33
N ALA A 12 -13.38 0.15 6.03
CA ALA A 12 -14.29 -0.72 5.31
C ALA A 12 -13.79 -2.18 5.30
N ALA A 13 -12.50 -2.40 5.02
CA ALA A 13 -11.87 -3.71 5.10
C ALA A 13 -11.90 -4.28 6.53
N LEU A 14 -11.59 -3.47 7.54
CA LEU A 14 -11.65 -3.87 8.95
C LEU A 14 -13.04 -4.38 9.34
N VAL A 15 -14.09 -3.65 8.95
CA VAL A 15 -15.48 -4.04 9.26
C VAL A 15 -15.90 -5.29 8.52
N ALA A 16 -15.52 -5.41 7.22
CA ALA A 16 -15.79 -6.60 6.43
C ALA A 16 -15.10 -7.84 7.03
N ASN A 17 -13.79 -7.77 7.29
CA ASN A 17 -13.01 -8.88 7.84
C ASN A 17 -13.46 -9.29 9.25
N ALA A 18 -13.79 -8.32 10.11
CA ALA A 18 -14.37 -8.61 11.43
C ALA A 18 -15.73 -9.31 11.31
N GLY A 19 -16.57 -8.91 10.35
CA GLY A 19 -17.84 -9.57 10.06
C GLY A 19 -17.65 -11.01 9.57
N ILE A 20 -16.67 -11.23 8.68
CA ILE A 20 -16.31 -12.57 8.17
C ILE A 20 -15.76 -13.44 9.31
N ALA A 21 -14.88 -12.92 10.15
CA ALA A 21 -14.36 -13.63 11.32
C ALA A 21 -15.48 -14.05 12.28
N ALA A 22 -16.42 -13.14 12.57
CA ALA A 22 -17.58 -13.45 13.40
C ALA A 22 -18.47 -14.54 12.77
N ALA A 23 -18.76 -14.46 11.46
CA ALA A 23 -19.58 -15.46 10.76
C ALA A 23 -18.91 -16.85 10.78
N LYS A 24 -17.59 -16.92 10.55
CA LYS A 24 -16.82 -18.17 10.61
C LYS A 24 -16.77 -18.73 12.03
N PHE A 25 -16.62 -17.88 13.04
CA PHE A 25 -16.64 -18.30 14.44
C PHE A 25 -18.02 -18.87 14.87
N VAL A 26 -19.10 -18.22 14.45
CA VAL A 26 -20.47 -18.76 14.63
C VAL A 26 -20.64 -20.10 13.92
N GLY A 27 -20.10 -20.22 12.69
CA GLY A 27 -20.08 -21.48 11.95
C GLY A 27 -19.34 -22.59 12.72
N PHE A 28 -18.20 -22.28 13.35
CA PHE A 28 -17.49 -23.21 14.26
C PHE A 28 -18.38 -23.66 15.44
N LEU A 29 -19.02 -22.70 16.13
CA LEU A 29 -19.88 -23.03 17.28
C LEU A 29 -21.05 -23.93 16.92
N ILE A 30 -21.58 -23.80 15.68
CA ILE A 30 -22.70 -24.63 15.19
C ILE A 30 -22.23 -25.99 14.72
N THR A 31 -21.09 -26.07 14.04
CA THR A 31 -20.61 -27.29 13.37
C THR A 31 -19.63 -28.11 14.22
N GLY A 32 -18.96 -27.49 15.20
CA GLY A 32 -17.84 -28.10 15.95
C GLY A 32 -16.61 -28.35 15.07
N SER A 33 -16.58 -27.85 13.84
CA SER A 33 -15.53 -28.14 12.86
C SER A 33 -14.24 -27.39 13.18
N SER A 34 -13.14 -28.12 13.33
CA SER A 34 -11.81 -27.54 13.53
C SER A 34 -11.36 -26.70 12.34
N SER A 35 -11.77 -27.04 11.10
CA SER A 35 -11.48 -26.23 9.91
C SER A 35 -12.16 -24.87 9.98
N MET A 36 -13.40 -24.78 10.47
CA MET A 36 -14.10 -23.50 10.69
C MET A 36 -13.41 -22.64 11.73
N LEU A 37 -12.83 -23.26 12.79
CA LEU A 37 -12.05 -22.53 13.77
C LEU A 37 -10.76 -21.98 13.15
N ALA A 38 -10.05 -22.78 12.36
CA ALA A 38 -8.85 -22.34 11.67
C ALA A 38 -9.14 -21.17 10.71
N GLU A 39 -10.24 -21.24 9.97
CA GLU A 39 -10.72 -20.17 9.10
C GLU A 39 -11.11 -18.90 9.87
N ALA A 40 -11.72 -19.03 11.05
CA ALA A 40 -12.02 -17.88 11.91
C ALA A 40 -10.74 -17.21 12.42
N VAL A 41 -9.75 -18.00 12.84
CA VAL A 41 -8.43 -17.48 13.27
C VAL A 41 -7.73 -16.75 12.14
N HIS A 42 -7.79 -17.29 10.91
CA HIS A 42 -7.22 -16.62 9.73
C HIS A 42 -7.90 -15.25 9.47
N SER A 43 -9.22 -15.18 9.55
CA SER A 43 -9.95 -13.91 9.37
C SER A 43 -9.69 -12.90 10.51
N VAL A 44 -9.33 -13.36 11.70
CA VAL A 44 -8.84 -12.47 12.78
C VAL A 44 -7.46 -11.92 12.43
N ALA A 45 -6.59 -12.72 11.80
CA ALA A 45 -5.29 -12.22 11.32
C ALA A 45 -5.47 -11.14 10.26
N ASP A 46 -6.37 -11.32 9.28
CA ASP A 46 -6.71 -10.32 8.26
C ASP A 46 -7.25 -9.04 8.90
N THR A 47 -8.14 -9.16 9.89
CA THR A 47 -8.63 -8.01 10.69
C THR A 47 -7.47 -7.28 11.38
N SER A 48 -6.48 -8.03 11.87
CA SER A 48 -5.29 -7.46 12.51
C SER A 48 -4.41 -6.69 11.52
N ASN A 49 -4.31 -7.12 10.27
CA ASN A 49 -3.60 -6.40 9.20
C ASN A 49 -4.15 -4.98 9.05
N GLN A 50 -5.48 -4.82 9.02
CA GLN A 50 -6.11 -3.51 8.93
C GLN A 50 -5.82 -2.65 10.18
N GLY A 51 -5.75 -3.28 11.36
CA GLY A 51 -5.33 -2.63 12.60
C GLY A 51 -3.89 -2.09 12.53
N LEU A 52 -2.97 -2.84 11.91
CA LEU A 52 -1.58 -2.42 11.71
C LEU A 52 -1.48 -1.23 10.74
N LEU A 53 -2.26 -1.20 9.66
CA LEU A 53 -2.31 -0.05 8.75
C LEU A 53 -2.81 1.21 9.46
N LEU A 54 -3.87 1.10 10.30
CA LEU A 54 -4.35 2.22 11.12
C LEU A 54 -3.31 2.67 12.15
N LEU A 55 -2.57 1.72 12.75
CA LEU A 55 -1.45 2.04 13.64
C LEU A 55 -0.38 2.83 12.91
N GLY A 56 0.00 2.42 11.69
CA GLY A 56 0.95 3.12 10.84
C GLY A 56 0.51 4.56 10.56
N GLN A 57 -0.76 4.77 10.22
CA GLN A 57 -1.31 6.12 10.03
C GLN A 57 -1.24 6.96 11.30
N LYS A 58 -1.57 6.38 12.45
CA LYS A 58 -1.54 7.08 13.75
C LYS A 58 -0.12 7.43 14.18
N THR A 59 0.82 6.50 14.02
CA THR A 59 2.22 6.73 14.42
C THR A 59 2.91 7.74 13.53
N ALA A 60 2.60 7.77 12.24
CA ALA A 60 3.11 8.74 11.29
C ALA A 60 2.74 10.20 11.62
N GLN A 61 1.65 10.42 12.37
CA GLN A 61 1.22 11.77 12.78
C GLN A 61 1.99 12.32 13.98
N ARG A 62 2.93 11.55 14.56
CA ARG A 62 3.76 12.02 15.68
C ARG A 62 4.64 13.18 15.24
N LYS A 63 4.80 14.16 16.13
CA LYS A 63 5.69 15.29 15.89
C LYS A 63 7.13 14.83 15.78
N ALA A 64 7.90 15.53 14.95
CA ALA A 64 9.35 15.33 14.84
C ALA A 64 10.03 15.45 16.22
N THR A 65 11.09 14.69 16.41
CA THR A 65 11.91 14.67 17.64
C THR A 65 13.39 14.88 17.27
N ARG A 66 14.24 15.06 18.26
CA ARG A 66 15.70 15.12 18.00
C ARG A 66 16.24 13.83 17.37
N LEU A 67 15.67 12.68 17.70
CA LEU A 67 16.06 11.39 17.13
C LEU A 67 15.50 11.19 15.72
N HIS A 68 14.30 11.70 15.45
CA HIS A 68 13.62 11.65 14.15
C HIS A 68 13.27 13.07 13.68
N PRO A 69 14.28 13.83 13.21
CA PRO A 69 14.09 15.25 12.89
C PRO A 69 13.17 15.50 11.70
N PHE A 70 13.02 14.51 10.81
CA PHE A 70 12.09 14.53 9.68
C PHE A 70 10.73 13.90 10.01
N GLY A 71 10.41 13.67 11.30
CA GLY A 71 9.14 13.08 11.71
C GLY A 71 9.07 11.57 11.51
N TYR A 72 7.85 11.05 11.49
CA TYR A 72 7.53 9.62 11.46
C TYR A 72 6.70 9.22 10.24
N GLY A 73 6.68 10.04 9.18
CA GLY A 73 5.88 9.77 7.98
C GLY A 73 6.12 8.40 7.36
N ARG A 74 7.35 7.87 7.48
CA ARG A 74 7.74 6.53 6.98
C ARG A 74 7.14 5.36 7.76
N ASP A 75 6.58 5.59 8.95
CA ASP A 75 5.88 4.53 9.71
C ASP A 75 4.74 3.91 8.88
N ARG A 76 4.09 4.67 8.01
CA ARG A 76 3.06 4.15 7.10
C ARG A 76 3.64 3.11 6.13
N TYR A 77 4.81 3.36 5.58
CA TYR A 77 5.51 2.43 4.69
C TYR A 77 5.97 1.18 5.43
N PHE A 78 6.50 1.35 6.65
CA PHE A 78 6.94 0.26 7.49
C PHE A 78 5.80 -0.70 7.86
N TRP A 79 4.68 -0.18 8.36
CA TRP A 79 3.54 -1.03 8.74
C TRP A 79 2.88 -1.67 7.53
N SER A 80 2.81 -1.00 6.38
CA SER A 80 2.34 -1.62 5.14
C SER A 80 3.25 -2.74 4.65
N PHE A 81 4.57 -2.61 4.83
CA PHE A 81 5.52 -3.67 4.56
C PHE A 81 5.34 -4.87 5.50
N VAL A 82 5.10 -4.62 6.79
CA VAL A 82 4.80 -5.68 7.77
C VAL A 82 3.53 -6.44 7.38
N VAL A 83 2.47 -5.74 6.98
CA VAL A 83 1.23 -6.38 6.48
C VAL A 83 1.50 -7.25 5.26
N ALA A 84 2.30 -6.78 4.29
CA ALA A 84 2.68 -7.59 3.13
C ALA A 84 3.46 -8.86 3.52
N LEU A 85 4.33 -8.79 4.53
CA LEU A 85 5.03 -9.98 5.08
C LEU A 85 4.07 -10.95 5.79
N LEU A 86 3.08 -10.44 6.53
CA LEU A 86 2.07 -11.26 7.18
C LEU A 86 1.16 -11.95 6.14
N LEU A 87 0.76 -11.24 5.09
CA LEU A 87 0.01 -11.80 3.98
C LEU A 87 0.80 -12.94 3.30
N PHE A 88 2.12 -12.77 3.13
CA PHE A 88 2.97 -13.82 2.60
C PHE A 88 3.05 -15.04 3.51
N SER A 89 3.36 -14.84 4.80
CA SER A 89 3.62 -15.94 5.73
C SER A 89 2.34 -16.63 6.19
N LEU A 90 1.35 -15.87 6.66
CA LEU A 90 0.10 -16.43 7.20
C LEU A 90 -0.95 -16.69 6.11
N GLY A 91 -0.95 -15.90 5.04
CA GLY A 91 -1.84 -16.12 3.90
C GLY A 91 -1.31 -17.20 2.96
N SER A 92 -0.23 -16.90 2.25
CA SER A 92 0.26 -17.77 1.17
C SER A 92 0.90 -19.06 1.68
N VAL A 93 1.91 -18.97 2.56
CA VAL A 93 2.67 -20.16 3.00
C VAL A 93 1.77 -21.12 3.76
N PHE A 94 0.89 -20.61 4.62
CA PHE A 94 -0.07 -21.44 5.36
C PHE A 94 -1.07 -22.11 4.41
N ALA A 95 -1.65 -21.38 3.44
CA ALA A 95 -2.60 -21.95 2.48
C ALA A 95 -1.95 -23.01 1.58
N LEU A 96 -0.68 -22.80 1.17
CA LEU A 96 0.07 -23.82 0.42
C LEU A 96 0.33 -25.07 1.25
N TYR A 97 0.74 -24.89 2.50
CA TYR A 97 0.95 -26.01 3.42
C TYR A 97 -0.33 -26.81 3.61
N GLU A 98 -1.44 -26.13 3.92
CA GLU A 98 -2.75 -26.75 4.14
C GLU A 98 -3.26 -27.45 2.88
N GLY A 99 -3.16 -26.81 1.71
CA GLY A 99 -3.57 -27.40 0.45
C GLY A 99 -2.77 -28.65 0.07
N ILE A 100 -1.45 -28.63 0.27
CA ILE A 100 -0.57 -29.80 0.06
C ILE A 100 -0.90 -30.92 1.07
N HIS A 101 -1.13 -30.57 2.33
CA HIS A 101 -1.52 -31.52 3.37
C HIS A 101 -2.84 -32.22 3.03
N LYS A 102 -3.87 -31.48 2.58
CA LYS A 102 -5.15 -32.03 2.11
C LYS A 102 -5.02 -32.91 0.87
N LEU A 103 -4.07 -32.63 -0.03
CA LEU A 103 -3.78 -33.50 -1.18
C LEU A 103 -3.19 -34.85 -0.73
N GLN A 104 -2.36 -34.85 0.32
CA GLN A 104 -1.74 -36.07 0.86
C GLN A 104 -2.69 -36.85 1.77
N HIS A 105 -3.59 -36.15 2.47
CA HIS A 105 -4.56 -36.71 3.41
C HIS A 105 -5.96 -36.19 3.09
N PRO A 106 -6.60 -36.73 2.03
CA PRO A 106 -7.91 -36.25 1.60
C PRO A 106 -8.96 -36.50 2.69
N GLU A 107 -9.56 -35.44 3.20
CA GLU A 107 -10.68 -35.49 4.14
C GLU A 107 -11.95 -35.03 3.46
N GLY A 108 -13.05 -35.76 3.68
CA GLY A 108 -14.37 -35.41 3.15
C GLY A 108 -14.89 -34.12 3.78
N LEU A 109 -15.60 -33.32 3.00
CA LEU A 109 -16.24 -32.09 3.48
C LEU A 109 -17.36 -32.41 4.47
N SER A 110 -17.28 -31.88 5.69
CA SER A 110 -18.40 -31.90 6.63
C SER A 110 -19.30 -30.69 6.37
N ASN A 111 -20.59 -30.92 6.11
CA ASN A 111 -21.62 -29.91 5.91
C ASN A 111 -21.33 -28.85 4.78
N PRO A 112 -21.21 -29.26 3.51
CA PRO A 112 -20.90 -28.39 2.39
C PRO A 112 -21.88 -27.22 2.20
N ILE A 113 -23.14 -27.38 2.57
CA ILE A 113 -24.17 -26.34 2.50
C ILE A 113 -23.83 -25.18 3.45
N VAL A 114 -23.35 -25.47 4.66
CA VAL A 114 -22.93 -24.45 5.63
C VAL A 114 -21.69 -23.71 5.09
N ALA A 115 -20.72 -24.45 4.54
CA ALA A 115 -19.53 -23.85 3.93
C ALA A 115 -19.89 -22.89 2.79
N VAL A 116 -20.76 -23.32 1.86
CA VAL A 116 -21.26 -22.47 0.76
C VAL A 116 -21.98 -21.22 1.29
N GLY A 117 -22.85 -21.37 2.30
CA GLY A 117 -23.54 -20.22 2.91
C GLY A 117 -22.57 -19.18 3.49
N ILE A 118 -21.53 -19.61 4.19
CA ILE A 118 -20.51 -18.74 4.74
C ILE A 118 -19.70 -18.05 3.63
N LEU A 119 -19.29 -18.79 2.59
CA LEU A 119 -18.56 -18.24 1.44
C LEU A 119 -19.38 -17.16 0.72
N VAL A 120 -20.69 -17.36 0.55
CA VAL A 120 -21.58 -16.36 -0.07
C VAL A 120 -21.66 -15.08 0.77
N VAL A 121 -21.79 -15.20 2.10
CA VAL A 121 -21.77 -14.04 3.01
C VAL A 121 -20.42 -13.33 2.96
N ALA A 122 -19.33 -14.09 2.98
CA ALA A 122 -17.97 -13.56 2.88
C ALA A 122 -17.76 -12.80 1.56
N ILE A 123 -18.17 -13.35 0.42
CA ILE A 123 -18.11 -12.67 -0.89
C ILE A 123 -18.88 -11.33 -0.86
N GLY A 124 -20.03 -11.27 -0.20
CA GLY A 124 -20.80 -10.03 -0.06
C GLY A 124 -20.04 -8.96 0.72
N LEU A 125 -19.43 -9.33 1.85
CA LEU A 125 -18.66 -8.41 2.70
C LEU A 125 -17.36 -7.96 2.01
N GLU A 126 -16.63 -8.89 1.39
CA GLU A 126 -15.41 -8.58 0.64
C GLU A 126 -15.71 -7.70 -0.58
N THR A 127 -16.82 -7.93 -1.26
CA THR A 127 -17.25 -7.07 -2.38
C THR A 127 -17.49 -5.64 -1.90
N TYR A 128 -18.09 -5.45 -0.73
CA TYR A 128 -18.30 -4.12 -0.13
C TYR A 128 -16.94 -3.43 0.16
N SER A 129 -16.01 -4.15 0.78
CA SER A 129 -14.66 -3.64 1.05
C SER A 129 -13.94 -3.26 -0.24
N PHE A 130 -13.88 -4.17 -1.20
CA PHE A 130 -13.20 -3.98 -2.48
C PHE A 130 -13.77 -2.80 -3.30
N VAL A 131 -15.09 -2.66 -3.38
CA VAL A 131 -15.74 -1.52 -4.05
C VAL A 131 -15.38 -0.21 -3.34
N THR A 132 -15.31 -0.20 -2.01
CA THR A 132 -14.86 0.96 -1.25
C THR A 132 -13.40 1.29 -1.55
N ALA A 133 -12.51 0.29 -1.56
CA ALA A 133 -11.09 0.47 -1.90
C ALA A 133 -10.92 1.01 -3.34
N ILE A 134 -11.66 0.48 -4.32
CA ILE A 134 -11.69 1.00 -5.69
C ILE A 134 -12.16 2.46 -5.73
N SER A 135 -13.23 2.79 -5.02
CA SER A 135 -13.80 4.15 -4.99
C SER A 135 -12.80 5.17 -4.42
N GLU A 136 -12.14 4.84 -3.32
CA GLU A 136 -11.14 5.71 -2.71
C GLU A 136 -9.85 5.81 -3.57
N SER A 137 -9.43 4.69 -4.17
CA SER A 137 -8.30 4.67 -5.10
C SER A 137 -8.53 5.51 -6.35
N LYS A 138 -9.73 5.49 -6.93
CA LYS A 138 -10.10 6.30 -8.10
C LYS A 138 -9.95 7.79 -7.85
N LYS A 139 -10.15 8.29 -6.63
CA LYS A 139 -10.00 9.71 -6.29
C LYS A 139 -8.56 10.21 -6.39
N ILE A 140 -7.59 9.29 -6.27
CA ILE A 140 -6.16 9.60 -6.24
C ILE A 140 -5.46 9.14 -7.53
N LYS A 141 -5.96 8.05 -8.13
CA LYS A 141 -5.35 7.42 -9.31
C LYS A 141 -5.25 8.33 -10.52
N GLY A 142 -6.21 9.25 -10.72
CA GLY A 142 -6.30 10.03 -11.95
C GLY A 142 -6.41 9.14 -13.19
N ASP A 143 -5.69 9.49 -14.26
CA ASP A 143 -5.72 8.79 -15.54
C ASP A 143 -4.70 7.62 -15.64
N VAL A 144 -3.92 7.39 -14.58
CA VAL A 144 -2.92 6.30 -14.54
C VAL A 144 -3.62 4.94 -14.58
N SER A 145 -3.03 3.93 -15.22
CA SER A 145 -3.55 2.56 -15.20
C SER A 145 -3.58 1.99 -13.77
N TRP A 146 -4.40 0.96 -13.51
CA TRP A 146 -4.43 0.33 -12.19
C TRP A 146 -3.06 -0.23 -11.77
N TRP A 147 -2.34 -0.85 -12.70
CA TRP A 147 -0.99 -1.33 -12.43
C TRP A 147 -0.02 -0.19 -12.16
N GLY A 148 -0.10 0.89 -12.94
CA GLY A 148 0.66 2.10 -12.69
C GLY A 148 0.34 2.72 -11.32
N PHE A 149 -0.94 2.74 -10.91
CA PHE A 149 -1.34 3.22 -9.60
C PHE A 149 -0.74 2.38 -8.47
N ILE A 150 -0.77 1.04 -8.57
CA ILE A 150 -0.15 0.16 -7.56
C ILE A 150 1.34 0.47 -7.42
N ARG A 151 2.05 0.67 -8.52
CA ARG A 151 3.50 0.92 -8.53
C ARG A 151 3.92 2.35 -8.19
N GLN A 152 3.06 3.33 -8.43
CA GLN A 152 3.43 4.75 -8.28
C GLN A 152 2.75 5.42 -7.08
N SER A 153 1.85 4.73 -6.38
CA SER A 153 1.13 5.29 -5.24
C SER A 153 2.07 5.58 -4.08
N ARG A 154 2.05 6.83 -3.61
CA ARG A 154 2.77 7.24 -2.40
C ARG A 154 1.95 7.02 -1.13
N VAL A 155 0.67 6.66 -1.27
CA VAL A 155 -0.24 6.27 -0.18
C VAL A 155 -0.27 4.75 -0.13
N PRO A 156 0.56 4.11 0.72
CA PRO A 156 0.82 2.67 0.65
C PRO A 156 -0.40 1.82 1.01
N GLU A 157 -1.30 2.34 1.84
CA GLU A 157 -2.47 1.59 2.32
C GLU A 157 -3.45 1.25 1.20
N LEU A 158 -3.61 2.13 0.20
CA LEU A 158 -4.57 1.89 -0.88
C LEU A 158 -4.19 0.71 -1.79
N PRO A 159 -2.95 0.61 -2.31
CA PRO A 159 -2.52 -0.59 -3.02
C PRO A 159 -2.60 -1.86 -2.17
N VAL A 160 -2.26 -1.79 -0.87
CA VAL A 160 -2.31 -2.93 0.05
C VAL A 160 -3.74 -3.43 0.16
N VAL A 161 -4.70 -2.59 0.58
CA VAL A 161 -6.11 -2.98 0.75
C VAL A 161 -6.72 -3.42 -0.58
N LEU A 162 -6.42 -2.72 -1.69
CA LEU A 162 -6.95 -3.06 -3.01
C LEU A 162 -6.52 -4.46 -3.47
N LEU A 163 -5.25 -4.80 -3.30
CA LEU A 163 -4.72 -6.10 -3.71
C LEU A 163 -5.11 -7.22 -2.73
N GLU A 164 -5.17 -6.92 -1.43
CA GLU A 164 -5.64 -7.84 -0.39
C GLU A 164 -7.10 -8.22 -0.65
N ASP A 165 -8.01 -7.25 -0.81
CA ASP A 165 -9.43 -7.49 -1.08
C ASP A 165 -9.66 -8.19 -2.43
N ALA A 166 -8.89 -7.81 -3.48
CA ALA A 166 -8.96 -8.52 -4.77
C ALA A 166 -8.52 -9.97 -4.64
N GLY A 167 -7.45 -10.24 -3.88
CA GLY A 167 -6.98 -11.58 -3.58
C GLY A 167 -7.98 -12.38 -2.78
N ALA A 168 -8.59 -11.77 -1.76
CA ALA A 168 -9.63 -12.39 -0.94
C ALA A 168 -10.87 -12.76 -1.78
N LEU A 169 -11.38 -11.86 -2.62
CA LEU A 169 -12.49 -12.15 -3.51
C LEU A 169 -12.21 -13.30 -4.50
N LEU A 170 -11.04 -13.25 -5.15
CA LEU A 170 -10.63 -14.33 -6.06
C LEU A 170 -10.43 -15.65 -5.30
N GLY A 171 -9.87 -15.59 -4.10
CA GLY A 171 -9.71 -16.73 -3.20
C GLY A 171 -11.06 -17.35 -2.82
N LEU A 172 -12.03 -16.52 -2.44
CA LEU A 172 -13.39 -16.99 -2.12
C LEU A 172 -14.09 -17.65 -3.32
N VAL A 173 -13.89 -17.14 -4.54
CA VAL A 173 -14.39 -17.76 -5.77
C VAL A 173 -13.72 -19.11 -6.00
N LEU A 174 -12.39 -19.21 -5.82
CA LEU A 174 -11.65 -20.47 -5.93
C LEU A 174 -12.10 -21.47 -4.87
N ALA A 175 -12.31 -21.03 -3.62
CA ALA A 175 -12.84 -21.87 -2.56
C ALA A 175 -14.25 -22.39 -2.89
N LEU A 176 -15.13 -21.52 -3.40
CA LEU A 176 -16.48 -21.89 -3.79
C LEU A 176 -16.47 -22.93 -4.94
N LEU A 177 -15.58 -22.77 -5.92
CA LEU A 177 -15.38 -23.73 -7.01
C LEU A 177 -14.83 -25.07 -6.46
N GLY A 178 -13.84 -25.04 -5.57
CA GLY A 178 -13.28 -26.24 -4.94
C GLY A 178 -14.33 -27.02 -4.16
N VAL A 179 -15.05 -26.36 -3.25
CA VAL A 179 -16.14 -26.96 -2.46
C VAL A 179 -17.27 -27.46 -3.37
N GLY A 180 -17.66 -26.67 -4.38
CA GLY A 180 -18.72 -27.05 -5.34
C GLY A 180 -18.35 -28.29 -6.13
N LEU A 181 -17.16 -28.35 -6.72
CA LEU A 181 -16.67 -29.52 -7.48
C LEU A 181 -16.51 -30.74 -6.57
N THR A 182 -15.97 -30.60 -5.37
CA THR A 182 -15.89 -31.69 -4.40
C THR A 182 -17.26 -32.23 -4.05
N THR A 183 -18.26 -31.37 -3.87
CA THR A 183 -19.65 -31.79 -3.57
C THR A 183 -20.30 -32.50 -4.74
N LEU A 184 -20.03 -32.06 -5.97
CA LEU A 184 -20.61 -32.66 -7.19
C LEU A 184 -19.97 -33.99 -7.58
N THR A 185 -18.65 -34.09 -7.40
CA THR A 185 -17.89 -35.28 -7.83
C THR A 185 -17.68 -36.30 -6.71
N GLY A 186 -17.79 -35.87 -5.45
CA GLY A 186 -17.42 -36.69 -4.28
C GLY A 186 -15.92 -36.78 -4.05
N ASP A 187 -15.08 -36.09 -4.84
CA ASP A 187 -13.62 -36.15 -4.75
C ASP A 187 -13.07 -34.91 -4.01
N PRO A 188 -12.44 -35.08 -2.81
CA PRO A 188 -11.90 -33.99 -2.03
C PRO A 188 -10.66 -33.32 -2.64
N VAL A 189 -10.09 -33.89 -3.69
CA VAL A 189 -8.93 -33.31 -4.39
C VAL A 189 -9.23 -31.90 -4.93
N PHE A 190 -10.47 -31.61 -5.34
CA PHE A 190 -10.82 -30.29 -5.86
C PHE A 190 -10.77 -29.18 -4.79
N ASP A 191 -11.17 -29.47 -3.54
CA ASP A 191 -11.03 -28.53 -2.42
C ASP A 191 -9.54 -28.26 -2.10
N ALA A 192 -8.73 -29.29 -2.10
CA ALA A 192 -7.29 -29.18 -1.89
C ALA A 192 -6.60 -28.38 -3.00
N LEU A 193 -6.93 -28.61 -4.27
CA LEU A 193 -6.41 -27.83 -5.41
C LEU A 193 -6.86 -26.36 -5.35
N GLY A 194 -8.09 -26.10 -4.95
CA GLY A 194 -8.60 -24.74 -4.69
C GLY A 194 -7.74 -24.04 -3.63
N THR A 195 -7.44 -24.71 -2.52
CA THR A 195 -6.60 -24.18 -1.44
C THR A 195 -5.16 -23.88 -1.91
N VAL A 196 -4.56 -24.77 -2.72
CA VAL A 196 -3.24 -24.52 -3.32
C VAL A 196 -3.28 -23.31 -4.26
N ALA A 197 -4.32 -23.20 -5.10
CA ALA A 197 -4.46 -22.07 -6.01
C ALA A 197 -4.60 -20.74 -5.26
N ILE A 198 -5.34 -20.71 -4.13
CA ILE A 198 -5.43 -19.56 -3.23
C ILE A 198 -4.05 -19.20 -2.68
N GLY A 199 -3.30 -20.18 -2.18
CA GLY A 199 -1.95 -19.96 -1.66
C GLY A 199 -1.02 -19.35 -2.69
N LEU A 200 -1.03 -19.82 -3.94
CA LEU A 200 -0.24 -19.27 -5.04
C LEU A 200 -0.67 -17.83 -5.38
N LEU A 201 -1.97 -17.56 -5.46
CA LEU A 201 -2.52 -16.23 -5.71
C LEU A 201 -2.06 -15.23 -4.66
N LEU A 202 -2.24 -15.57 -3.39
CA LEU A 202 -1.81 -14.71 -2.26
C LEU A 202 -0.29 -14.51 -2.25
N GLY A 203 0.48 -15.53 -2.62
CA GLY A 203 1.94 -15.44 -2.73
C GLY A 203 2.38 -14.43 -3.78
N VAL A 204 1.75 -14.44 -4.95
CA VAL A 204 2.03 -13.45 -6.01
C VAL A 204 1.68 -12.03 -5.55
N ILE A 205 0.51 -11.84 -4.94
CA ILE A 205 0.08 -10.54 -4.42
C ILE A 205 1.06 -10.04 -3.35
N ALA A 206 1.41 -10.89 -2.40
CA ALA A 206 2.33 -10.53 -1.32
C ALA A 206 3.73 -10.15 -1.83
N ILE A 207 4.26 -10.86 -2.83
CA ILE A 207 5.55 -10.53 -3.45
C ILE A 207 5.50 -9.17 -4.11
N ILE A 208 4.43 -8.86 -4.85
CA ILE A 208 4.23 -7.54 -5.46
C ILE A 208 4.25 -6.46 -4.37
N LEU A 209 3.44 -6.62 -3.31
CA LEU A 209 3.37 -5.66 -2.21
C LEU A 209 4.70 -5.50 -1.48
N ILE A 210 5.43 -6.59 -1.22
CA ILE A 210 6.75 -6.55 -0.57
C ILE A 210 7.73 -5.71 -1.40
N ILE A 211 7.75 -5.88 -2.73
CA ILE A 211 8.64 -5.14 -3.62
C ILE A 211 8.30 -3.64 -3.59
N GLU A 212 7.03 -3.29 -3.72
CA GLU A 212 6.58 -1.89 -3.74
C GLU A 212 6.81 -1.21 -2.37
N MET A 213 6.43 -1.86 -1.28
CA MET A 213 6.61 -1.29 0.06
C MET A 213 8.09 -1.17 0.44
N LYS A 214 8.93 -2.12 0.01
CA LYS A 214 10.39 -2.02 0.17
C LYS A 214 10.94 -0.79 -0.54
N SER A 215 10.50 -0.50 -1.76
CA SER A 215 10.94 0.66 -2.53
C SER A 215 10.60 1.96 -1.80
N LEU A 216 9.37 2.10 -1.30
CA LEU A 216 8.93 3.24 -0.50
C LEU A 216 9.74 3.39 0.81
N LEU A 217 10.09 2.28 1.47
CA LEU A 217 10.91 2.30 2.69
C LEU A 217 12.34 2.80 2.43
N ILE A 218 12.96 2.37 1.32
CA ILE A 218 14.28 2.85 0.92
C ILE A 218 14.21 4.34 0.62
N GLY A 219 13.12 4.78 0.00
CA GLY A 219 12.83 6.17 -0.34
C GLY A 219 12.81 6.40 -1.85
N GLU A 220 11.65 6.75 -2.34
CA GLU A 220 11.45 7.11 -3.73
C GLU A 220 11.46 8.62 -3.92
N GLY A 221 11.93 9.07 -5.08
CA GLY A 221 11.91 10.47 -5.48
C GLY A 221 10.52 10.96 -5.92
N ALA A 222 10.46 12.24 -6.28
CA ALA A 222 9.31 12.83 -6.95
C ALA A 222 8.97 12.08 -8.24
N SER A 223 7.71 12.11 -8.67
CA SER A 223 7.33 11.67 -10.01
C SER A 223 8.00 12.53 -11.07
N ASP A 224 8.17 12.01 -12.29
CA ASP A 224 8.76 12.79 -13.38
C ASP A 224 8.00 14.12 -13.58
N ALA A 225 6.66 14.08 -13.54
CA ALA A 225 5.82 15.26 -13.66
C ALA A 225 6.04 16.29 -12.52
N ASP A 226 6.14 15.82 -11.27
CA ASP A 226 6.45 16.70 -10.14
C ASP A 226 7.87 17.24 -10.21
N LEU A 227 8.82 16.40 -10.66
CA LEU A 227 10.23 16.79 -10.80
C LEU A 227 10.39 17.88 -11.86
N ASP A 228 9.72 17.75 -13.02
CA ASP A 228 9.71 18.77 -14.05
C ASP A 228 9.12 20.09 -13.54
N LEU A 229 7.96 20.04 -12.86
CA LEU A 229 7.35 21.21 -12.24
C LEU A 229 8.27 21.88 -11.22
N ILE A 230 8.96 21.07 -10.37
CA ILE A 230 9.91 21.60 -9.39
C ILE A 230 11.09 22.27 -10.10
N CYS A 231 11.65 21.65 -11.13
CA CYS A 231 12.76 22.21 -11.88
C CYS A 231 12.39 23.53 -12.58
N ASP A 232 11.20 23.59 -13.21
CA ASP A 232 10.70 24.79 -13.89
C ASP A 232 10.50 25.95 -12.89
N GLU A 233 9.88 25.67 -11.73
CA GLU A 233 9.64 26.70 -10.71
C GLU A 233 10.95 27.11 -9.99
N LEU A 234 11.92 26.23 -9.86
CA LEU A 234 13.24 26.58 -9.36
C LEU A 234 14.03 27.45 -10.34
N ALA A 235 13.97 27.16 -11.65
CA ALA A 235 14.71 27.86 -12.69
C ALA A 235 14.11 29.24 -13.06
N ALA A 236 13.11 29.72 -12.31
CA ALA A 236 12.50 31.03 -12.56
C ALA A 236 13.13 32.13 -11.69
N GLY A 237 12.91 33.40 -12.10
CA GLY A 237 13.38 34.58 -11.38
C GLY A 237 14.89 34.79 -11.49
N LYS A 238 15.58 34.96 -10.35
CA LYS A 238 17.04 35.19 -10.29
C LYS A 238 17.88 33.90 -10.37
N VAL A 239 17.23 32.72 -10.41
CA VAL A 239 17.91 31.45 -10.60
C VAL A 239 18.16 31.21 -12.07
N GLN A 240 19.41 31.09 -12.46
CA GLN A 240 19.80 30.89 -13.85
C GLN A 240 19.52 29.45 -14.31
N ARG A 241 19.82 28.48 -13.44
CA ARG A 241 19.54 27.05 -13.70
C ARG A 241 19.63 26.22 -12.42
N VAL A 242 19.01 25.04 -12.45
CA VAL A 242 19.23 23.99 -11.46
C VAL A 242 20.45 23.18 -11.85
N ILE A 243 21.49 23.18 -10.99
CA ILE A 243 22.74 22.44 -11.25
C ILE A 243 22.54 20.97 -10.95
N HIS A 244 21.85 20.69 -9.81
CA HIS A 244 21.63 19.33 -9.31
C HIS A 244 20.39 19.32 -8.43
N ILE A 245 19.59 18.25 -8.51
CA ILE A 245 18.44 18.05 -7.66
C ILE A 245 18.35 16.61 -7.17
N LYS A 246 18.00 16.44 -5.92
CA LYS A 246 17.58 15.16 -5.32
C LYS A 246 16.29 15.37 -4.57
N THR A 247 15.38 14.43 -4.73
CA THR A 247 14.08 14.44 -4.04
C THR A 247 13.87 13.11 -3.33
N GLN A 248 13.14 13.12 -2.22
CA GLN A 248 12.81 11.89 -1.50
C GLN A 248 11.52 12.06 -0.70
N TYR A 249 10.61 11.11 -0.83
CA TYR A 249 9.44 11.04 0.04
C TYR A 249 9.84 10.61 1.46
N LEU A 250 9.48 11.42 2.44
CA LEU A 250 9.63 11.15 3.88
C LEU A 250 8.34 10.57 4.47
N GLY A 251 7.27 10.61 3.71
CA GLY A 251 5.95 10.08 3.97
C GLY A 251 5.04 10.42 2.80
N PRO A 252 3.80 9.90 2.77
CA PRO A 252 2.89 10.06 1.64
C PRO A 252 2.57 11.52 1.25
N GLU A 253 2.66 12.42 2.22
CA GLU A 253 2.30 13.84 2.05
C GLU A 253 3.49 14.78 2.24
N GLU A 254 4.72 14.23 2.27
CA GLU A 254 5.91 15.02 2.58
C GLU A 254 7.06 14.61 1.67
N LEU A 255 7.38 15.50 0.72
CA LEU A 255 8.50 15.39 -0.20
C LEU A 255 9.62 16.33 0.27
N LEU A 256 10.81 15.76 0.43
CA LEU A 256 12.06 16.49 0.57
C LEU A 256 12.60 16.84 -0.82
N VAL A 257 12.95 18.10 -1.01
CA VAL A 257 13.64 18.63 -2.19
C VAL A 257 14.97 19.20 -1.74
N ALA A 258 16.06 18.71 -2.26
CA ALA A 258 17.40 19.25 -2.05
C ALA A 258 18.00 19.59 -3.42
N ALA A 259 18.22 20.86 -3.69
CA ALA A 259 18.72 21.30 -4.98
C ALA A 259 19.89 22.28 -4.84
N LYS A 260 20.83 22.16 -5.77
CA LYS A 260 21.87 23.13 -5.99
C LYS A 260 21.47 24.00 -7.18
N ILE A 261 21.44 25.32 -6.96
CA ILE A 261 20.96 26.31 -7.93
C ILE A 261 22.08 27.32 -8.28
N ALA A 262 22.19 27.65 -9.55
CA ALA A 262 23.07 28.72 -10.01
C ALA A 262 22.35 30.06 -9.91
N LEU A 263 22.97 31.02 -9.24
CA LEU A 263 22.53 32.40 -9.17
C LEU A 263 23.45 33.32 -9.98
N GLU A 264 22.98 34.52 -10.26
CA GLU A 264 23.82 35.53 -10.91
C GLU A 264 25.06 35.84 -10.04
N PRO A 265 26.25 35.97 -10.66
CA PRO A 265 27.46 36.38 -9.92
C PRO A 265 27.26 37.77 -9.29
N GLN A 266 27.82 37.95 -8.11
CA GLN A 266 27.87 39.25 -7.38
C GLN A 266 26.51 39.72 -6.82
N LEU A 267 25.49 38.86 -6.68
CA LEU A 267 24.31 39.22 -5.93
C LEU A 267 24.64 39.49 -4.45
N PRO A 268 24.11 40.57 -3.86
CA PRO A 268 24.16 40.77 -2.43
C PRO A 268 23.50 39.62 -1.66
N LEU A 269 23.94 39.34 -0.43
CA LEU A 269 23.47 38.22 0.36
C LEU A 269 21.94 38.26 0.63
N ASP A 270 21.39 39.44 0.82
CA ASP A 270 19.95 39.66 1.01
C ASP A 270 19.15 39.31 -0.26
N GLU A 271 19.66 39.62 -1.43
CA GLU A 271 19.06 39.25 -2.71
C GLU A 271 19.15 37.74 -2.97
N VAL A 272 20.25 37.10 -2.57
CA VAL A 272 20.38 35.63 -2.60
C VAL A 272 19.32 34.98 -1.70
N ALA A 273 19.18 35.46 -0.46
CA ALA A 273 18.19 34.96 0.49
C ALA A 273 16.77 35.13 -0.02
N GLN A 274 16.46 36.26 -0.64
CA GLN A 274 15.15 36.54 -1.24
C GLN A 274 14.90 35.62 -2.43
N ALA A 275 15.86 35.42 -3.32
CA ALA A 275 15.75 34.53 -4.47
C ALA A 275 15.44 33.08 -4.05
N ILE A 276 16.09 32.60 -2.97
CA ILE A 276 15.84 31.28 -2.37
C ILE A 276 14.39 31.21 -1.85
N ASN A 277 13.96 32.18 -1.03
CA ASN A 277 12.62 32.22 -0.45
C ASN A 277 11.53 32.24 -1.54
N ASP A 278 11.73 33.05 -2.59
CA ASP A 278 10.80 33.15 -3.72
C ASP A 278 10.72 31.82 -4.49
N ALA A 279 11.86 31.15 -4.72
CA ALA A 279 11.90 29.86 -5.39
C ALA A 279 11.17 28.79 -4.57
N GLU A 280 11.43 28.72 -3.24
CA GLU A 280 10.73 27.80 -2.34
C GLU A 280 9.20 28.04 -2.35
N MET A 281 8.77 29.30 -2.33
CA MET A 281 7.36 29.63 -2.34
C MET A 281 6.70 29.22 -3.65
N ARG A 282 7.34 29.44 -4.81
CA ARG A 282 6.83 28.99 -6.11
C ARG A 282 6.67 27.47 -6.15
N VAL A 283 7.69 26.72 -5.73
CA VAL A 283 7.64 25.26 -5.67
C VAL A 283 6.49 24.77 -4.76
N ARG A 284 6.36 25.33 -3.55
CA ARG A 284 5.29 24.95 -2.61
C ARG A 284 3.90 25.23 -3.15
N ASN A 285 3.73 26.28 -3.94
CA ASN A 285 2.44 26.63 -4.57
C ASN A 285 2.04 25.63 -5.66
N LYS A 286 3.00 25.09 -6.42
CA LYS A 286 2.76 24.14 -7.52
C LYS A 286 2.76 22.69 -7.05
N VAL A 287 3.62 22.36 -6.09
CA VAL A 287 3.81 21.02 -5.54
C VAL A 287 3.62 21.08 -4.01
N PRO A 288 2.37 21.10 -3.51
CA PRO A 288 2.09 21.34 -2.09
C PRO A 288 2.66 20.31 -1.11
N HIS A 289 2.99 19.13 -1.57
CA HIS A 289 3.65 18.09 -0.79
C HIS A 289 5.17 18.26 -0.70
N ALA A 290 5.80 19.15 -1.49
CA ALA A 290 7.20 19.56 -1.34
C ALA A 290 7.35 20.50 -0.13
N ARG A 291 7.27 19.93 1.08
CA ARG A 291 7.26 20.71 2.34
C ARG A 291 8.64 21.09 2.83
N LEU A 292 9.61 20.21 2.64
CA LEU A 292 11.00 20.42 3.03
C LEU A 292 11.82 20.72 1.79
N ILE A 293 12.28 21.95 1.67
CA ILE A 293 13.06 22.41 0.53
C ILE A 293 14.36 23.01 1.07
N TYR A 294 15.49 22.48 0.60
CA TYR A 294 16.81 22.97 0.88
C TYR A 294 17.48 23.37 -0.42
N LEU A 295 17.79 24.65 -0.58
CA LEU A 295 18.45 25.19 -1.77
C LEU A 295 19.86 25.62 -1.42
N GLU A 296 20.83 25.05 -2.09
CA GLU A 296 22.24 25.42 -1.99
C GLU A 296 22.59 26.35 -3.17
N PRO A 297 22.89 27.66 -2.92
CA PRO A 297 23.35 28.55 -3.96
C PRO A 297 24.80 28.22 -4.36
N ASP A 298 25.09 28.20 -5.67
CA ASP A 298 26.42 28.00 -6.23
C ASP A 298 26.59 28.87 -7.48
N LEU A 299 27.83 28.97 -7.97
CA LEU A 299 28.14 29.60 -9.25
C LEU A 299 28.14 28.55 -10.36
N ASP A 300 27.64 28.93 -11.53
CA ASP A 300 27.74 28.04 -12.68
C ASP A 300 29.19 27.93 -13.19
N ARG A 301 29.85 26.83 -12.87
CA ARG A 301 31.23 26.57 -13.26
C ARG A 301 31.39 26.06 -14.70
N THR A 302 30.29 25.73 -15.39
CA THR A 302 30.36 25.26 -16.77
C THR A 302 30.72 26.36 -17.77
N THR A 303 30.54 27.63 -17.39
CA THR A 303 30.91 28.79 -18.20
C THR A 303 32.37 29.20 -18.05
N VAL A 304 33.13 28.62 -17.11
CA VAL A 304 34.51 29.03 -16.79
C VAL A 304 35.59 28.23 -17.55
N THR A 305 35.20 27.17 -18.29
CA THR A 305 36.18 26.31 -19.01
C THR A 305 36.34 26.67 -20.49
N SER A 306 35.88 27.83 -20.93
CA SER A 306 36.11 28.35 -22.30
C SER A 306 36.83 29.72 -22.28
N GLY A 307 37.95 29.75 -21.61
CA GLY A 307 38.91 30.86 -21.67
C GLY A 307 40.32 30.36 -21.88
#